data_f884b88775dc2da67c5e201531805f0c
#
_entry.id   f884b88775dc2da67c5e201531805f0c
#
_cell.length_a   1.000
_cell.length_b   1.000
_cell.length_c   1.000
_cell.angle_alpha   90.00
_cell.angle_beta   90.00
_cell.angle_gamma   90.00
#
_symmetry.space_group_name_H-M   'P 1'
#
loop_
_entity.id
_entity.type
_entity.pdbx_description
1 polymer ?
#
loop_
_entity_poly.entity_id
_entity_poly.type
_entity_poly.pdbx_seq_one_letter_code
_entity_poly.pdbx_strand_id
1 'polypeptide(L)'
;MELETKAIHEGWKPGNGEPRQLPIYESTTFKYDSSEEMGMLFDLEKDGYFYSRLQNPTNDAVAAKLTSMEGGYAGMLTSSGQAANFFAIFNICEAGGHVVASGNIYGGSYNLLSVTMKKMGVDVTFINQDASVEEINAAFKENTKCMFGETLSNPTMEVLDIEKFASIAHAHGVPLIVDNTFATPANCQPIKWGADIVTHSTTKYLDGHASGVGGAIIDSGNFDWMSHAEKFPGLTTPDDSYHGITYAKRFGKAAYITKATAQLMRDLGSIPSPFNSYLLNIGIESLPARMRVHCENALKVATYLKNHPKVEWIHYPGLEDDKYHEAAKKYMPHGTCGVMCFGLKGDKKEAVTFMDHLQLINIVTHVADAKTCILHPASHTHRQMTDEQLKEAGVDPTLIRLSIGLENPDDLIKDIEEALKY
;
A
#
# COMPACT_ATOMS: atom_id res chain seq x y z
N MET A 1 -22.59 -6.29 1.82
CA MET A 1 -22.64 -4.80 1.93
C MET A 1 -21.74 -4.22 0.86
N GLU A 2 -22.18 -3.15 0.22
CA GLU A 2 -21.35 -2.40 -0.72
C GLU A 2 -20.26 -1.63 0.01
N LEU A 3 -19.24 -1.18 -0.73
CA LEU A 3 -18.03 -0.62 -0.16
C LEU A 3 -18.29 0.61 0.71
N GLU A 4 -19.16 1.52 0.26
CA GLU A 4 -19.53 2.74 0.98
C GLU A 4 -20.14 2.41 2.35
N THR A 5 -20.98 1.38 2.39
CA THR A 5 -21.59 0.91 3.64
C THR A 5 -20.56 0.26 4.55
N LYS A 6 -19.60 -0.52 4.00
CA LYS A 6 -18.50 -1.10 4.77
C LYS A 6 -17.62 -0.01 5.39
N ALA A 7 -17.26 1.02 4.60
CA ALA A 7 -16.45 2.15 5.07
C ALA A 7 -17.04 2.83 6.32
N ILE A 8 -18.37 2.87 6.43
CA ILE A 8 -19.08 3.51 7.54
C ILE A 8 -19.28 2.54 8.72
N HIS A 9 -19.69 1.29 8.45
CA HIS A 9 -20.30 0.42 9.47
C HIS A 9 -19.42 -0.76 9.91
N GLU A 10 -18.38 -1.14 9.15
CA GLU A 10 -17.53 -2.24 9.56
C GLU A 10 -16.50 -1.82 10.62
N GLY A 11 -15.98 -2.81 11.34
CA GLY A 11 -14.95 -2.66 12.38
C GLY A 11 -15.50 -2.35 13.76
N TRP A 12 -16.35 -1.34 13.93
CA TRP A 12 -16.97 -1.00 15.20
C TRP A 12 -18.47 -1.21 15.16
N LYS A 13 -18.98 -2.06 16.07
CA LYS A 13 -20.42 -2.36 16.21
C LYS A 13 -20.82 -2.11 17.66
N PRO A 14 -21.35 -0.90 17.98
CA PRO A 14 -21.73 -0.56 19.35
C PRO A 14 -22.88 -1.40 19.85
N GLY A 15 -22.80 -1.85 21.09
CA GLY A 15 -23.90 -2.45 21.83
C GLY A 15 -24.89 -1.41 22.37
N ASN A 16 -25.90 -1.89 23.10
CA ASN A 16 -26.89 -1.00 23.71
C ASN A 16 -26.27 -0.09 24.76
N GLY A 17 -26.35 1.23 24.56
CA GLY A 17 -25.77 2.23 25.47
C GLY A 17 -24.28 2.49 25.26
N GLU A 18 -23.62 1.84 24.31
CA GLU A 18 -22.24 2.11 23.96
C GLU A 18 -22.08 3.32 23.01
N PRO A 19 -20.89 3.96 22.98
CA PRO A 19 -20.63 5.06 22.07
C PRO A 19 -20.83 4.64 20.60
N ARG A 20 -21.57 5.46 19.85
CA ARG A 20 -21.73 5.24 18.40
C ARG A 20 -20.42 5.33 17.64
N GLN A 21 -19.55 6.28 18.05
CA GLN A 21 -18.22 6.45 17.47
C GLN A 21 -17.24 5.47 18.10
N LEU A 22 -16.29 4.99 17.32
CA LEU A 22 -15.20 4.12 17.78
C LEU A 22 -14.47 4.75 18.96
N PRO A 23 -14.42 4.09 20.15
CA PRO A 23 -13.66 4.61 21.31
C PRO A 23 -12.15 4.56 21.07
N ILE A 24 -11.43 5.51 21.68
CA ILE A 24 -9.96 5.50 21.70
C ILE A 24 -9.50 4.82 23.00
N TYR A 25 -8.93 3.62 22.88
CA TYR A 25 -8.35 2.88 23.99
C TYR A 25 -6.88 3.27 24.20
N GLU A 26 -6.64 4.42 24.81
CA GLU A 26 -5.29 4.93 25.07
C GLU A 26 -4.74 4.30 26.35
N SER A 27 -4.49 2.99 26.30
CA SER A 27 -3.94 2.21 27.42
C SER A 27 -2.81 1.31 26.92
N THR A 28 -1.75 1.19 27.70
CA THR A 28 -0.64 0.27 27.41
C THR A 28 -0.97 -1.18 27.76
N THR A 29 -1.78 -1.39 28.81
CA THR A 29 -2.09 -2.71 29.40
C THR A 29 -3.55 -2.82 29.77
N PHE A 30 -4.00 -4.05 29.97
CA PHE A 30 -5.39 -4.39 30.31
C PHE A 30 -5.40 -5.27 31.58
N LYS A 31 -6.43 -5.12 32.43
CA LYS A 31 -6.57 -5.81 33.70
C LYS A 31 -7.37 -7.10 33.51
N TYR A 32 -6.89 -8.18 34.16
CA TYR A 32 -7.57 -9.45 34.24
C TYR A 32 -7.76 -9.87 35.70
N ASP A 33 -8.73 -10.75 35.95
CA ASP A 33 -9.10 -11.16 37.31
C ASP A 33 -8.28 -12.36 37.80
N SER A 34 -7.66 -13.15 36.90
CA SER A 34 -6.83 -14.28 37.29
C SER A 34 -5.52 -14.37 36.48
N SER A 35 -4.48 -14.93 37.12
CA SER A 35 -3.20 -15.22 36.45
C SER A 35 -3.34 -16.29 35.36
N GLU A 36 -4.25 -17.24 35.54
CA GLU A 36 -4.54 -18.29 34.57
C GLU A 36 -5.10 -17.69 33.28
N GLU A 37 -6.10 -16.82 33.40
CA GLU A 37 -6.69 -16.14 32.25
C GLU A 37 -5.66 -15.29 31.49
N MET A 38 -4.78 -14.61 32.19
CA MET A 38 -3.67 -13.87 31.58
C MET A 38 -2.69 -14.83 30.87
N GLY A 39 -2.36 -15.98 31.46
CA GLY A 39 -1.49 -16.99 30.86
C GLY A 39 -2.04 -17.51 29.53
N MET A 40 -3.33 -17.80 29.46
CA MET A 40 -4.00 -18.29 28.23
C MET A 40 -3.88 -17.28 27.04
N LEU A 41 -3.82 -15.97 27.32
CA LEU A 41 -3.59 -14.96 26.28
C LEU A 41 -2.16 -15.03 25.73
N PHE A 42 -1.18 -15.21 26.62
CA PHE A 42 0.23 -15.37 26.23
C PHE A 42 0.47 -16.66 25.44
N ASP A 43 -0.28 -17.70 25.73
CA ASP A 43 -0.19 -19.01 25.07
C ASP A 43 -1.02 -19.08 23.78
N LEU A 44 -1.64 -17.97 23.36
CA LEU A 44 -2.56 -17.88 22.22
C LEU A 44 -3.73 -18.90 22.31
N GLU A 45 -4.17 -19.24 23.52
CA GLU A 45 -5.29 -20.13 23.80
C GLU A 45 -6.62 -19.38 23.91
N LYS A 46 -6.56 -18.09 24.23
CA LYS A 46 -7.70 -17.19 24.36
C LYS A 46 -7.47 -15.90 23.59
N ASP A 47 -8.51 -15.36 22.96
CA ASP A 47 -8.50 -14.03 22.37
C ASP A 47 -8.66 -12.96 23.45
N GLY A 48 -7.95 -11.84 23.30
CA GLY A 48 -8.05 -10.70 24.20
C GLY A 48 -6.87 -9.75 24.11
N TYR A 49 -6.97 -8.65 24.86
CA TYR A 49 -5.97 -7.61 24.87
C TYR A 49 -5.20 -7.63 26.18
N PHE A 50 -3.89 -7.67 26.16
CA PHE A 50 -3.06 -7.61 27.35
C PHE A 50 -1.97 -6.50 27.25
N TYR A 51 -1.52 -6.20 26.06
CA TYR A 51 -0.51 -5.15 25.84
C TYR A 51 -0.67 -4.51 24.46
N SER A 52 -0.81 -3.19 24.40
CA SER A 52 -1.14 -2.45 23.17
C SER A 52 -0.07 -2.50 22.08
N ARG A 53 1.18 -2.89 22.37
CA ARG A 53 2.19 -3.13 21.34
C ARG A 53 1.82 -4.29 20.41
N LEU A 54 1.11 -5.30 20.91
CA LEU A 54 0.66 -6.42 20.10
C LEU A 54 -0.70 -6.11 19.45
N GLN A 55 -1.67 -5.76 20.28
CA GLN A 55 -3.05 -5.53 19.86
C GLN A 55 -3.71 -4.46 20.73
N ASN A 56 -4.62 -3.69 20.11
CA ASN A 56 -5.40 -2.66 20.79
C ASN A 56 -6.80 -2.60 20.19
N PRO A 57 -7.87 -2.49 21.00
CA PRO A 57 -9.25 -2.51 20.48
C PRO A 57 -9.55 -1.48 19.39
N THR A 58 -8.98 -0.27 19.49
CA THR A 58 -9.14 0.79 18.47
C THR A 58 -8.45 0.40 17.17
N ASN A 59 -7.20 -0.09 17.26
CA ASN A 59 -6.42 -0.50 16.08
C ASN A 59 -7.09 -1.67 15.37
N ASP A 60 -7.55 -2.66 16.13
CA ASP A 60 -8.17 -3.88 15.58
C ASP A 60 -9.51 -3.58 14.92
N ALA A 61 -10.30 -2.66 15.45
CA ALA A 61 -11.54 -2.21 14.81
C ALA A 61 -11.27 -1.58 13.43
N VAL A 62 -10.21 -0.77 13.32
CA VAL A 62 -9.83 -0.15 12.02
C VAL A 62 -9.22 -1.17 11.07
N ALA A 63 -8.40 -2.09 11.59
CA ALA A 63 -7.87 -3.20 10.80
C ALA A 63 -9.01 -4.08 10.23
N ALA A 64 -10.01 -4.41 11.03
CA ALA A 64 -11.18 -5.18 10.61
C ALA A 64 -11.99 -4.44 9.54
N LYS A 65 -12.16 -3.12 9.66
CA LYS A 65 -12.82 -2.30 8.65
C LYS A 65 -12.09 -2.37 7.30
N LEU A 66 -10.78 -2.14 7.28
CA LEU A 66 -9.97 -2.23 6.06
C LEU A 66 -9.96 -3.63 5.47
N THR A 67 -9.86 -4.66 6.31
CA THR A 67 -9.94 -6.06 5.90
C THR A 67 -11.26 -6.35 5.17
N SER A 68 -12.39 -5.90 5.72
CA SER A 68 -13.69 -6.04 5.06
C SER A 68 -13.78 -5.28 3.75
N MET A 69 -13.19 -4.07 3.68
CA MET A 69 -13.21 -3.25 2.46
C MET A 69 -12.37 -3.87 1.35
N GLU A 70 -11.23 -4.48 1.65
CA GLU A 70 -10.40 -5.21 0.68
C GLU A 70 -10.98 -6.59 0.31
N GLY A 71 -11.94 -7.10 1.07
CA GLY A 71 -12.46 -8.45 0.91
C GLY A 71 -11.53 -9.52 1.46
N GLY A 72 -10.67 -9.16 2.41
CA GLY A 72 -9.76 -10.07 3.10
C GLY A 72 -10.41 -10.86 4.23
N TYR A 73 -9.63 -11.76 4.81
CA TYR A 73 -10.03 -12.60 5.95
C TYR A 73 -9.52 -12.04 7.28
N ALA A 74 -8.26 -11.62 7.33
CA ALA A 74 -7.62 -11.07 8.52
C ALA A 74 -6.73 -9.88 8.15
N GLY A 75 -6.49 -8.96 9.07
CA GLY A 75 -5.63 -7.81 8.83
C GLY A 75 -5.07 -7.22 10.11
N MET A 76 -4.03 -6.40 9.97
CA MET A 76 -3.40 -5.67 11.05
C MET A 76 -2.95 -4.28 10.61
N LEU A 77 -2.88 -3.33 11.53
CA LEU A 77 -2.28 -2.02 11.29
C LEU A 77 -0.80 -2.01 11.68
N THR A 78 -0.03 -1.18 11.00
CA THR A 78 1.38 -0.91 11.30
C THR A 78 1.64 0.59 11.39
N SER A 79 2.79 0.98 11.96
CA SER A 79 3.16 2.39 12.16
C SER A 79 3.49 3.14 10.87
N SER A 80 3.66 2.45 9.74
CA SER A 80 3.93 3.04 8.42
C SER A 80 3.69 2.03 7.30
N GLY A 81 3.52 2.51 6.06
CA GLY A 81 3.47 1.64 4.87
C GLY A 81 4.75 0.82 4.68
N GLN A 82 5.93 1.39 5.01
CA GLN A 82 7.19 0.66 4.95
C GLN A 82 7.26 -0.49 5.97
N ALA A 83 6.71 -0.29 7.17
CA ALA A 83 6.57 -1.37 8.14
C ALA A 83 5.59 -2.44 7.65
N ALA A 84 4.51 -2.04 6.96
CA ALA A 84 3.59 -2.98 6.35
C ALA A 84 4.28 -3.85 5.28
N ASN A 85 4.99 -3.23 4.33
CA ASN A 85 5.72 -3.96 3.29
C ASN A 85 6.82 -4.85 3.88
N PHE A 86 7.57 -4.34 4.86
CA PHE A 86 8.60 -5.13 5.54
C PHE A 86 8.00 -6.34 6.27
N PHE A 87 6.96 -6.15 7.07
CA PHE A 87 6.31 -7.25 7.80
C PHE A 87 5.67 -8.25 6.85
N ALA A 88 4.98 -7.77 5.81
CA ALA A 88 4.34 -8.66 4.85
C ALA A 88 5.35 -9.60 4.18
N ILE A 89 6.51 -9.09 3.82
CA ILE A 89 7.52 -9.91 3.16
C ILE A 89 8.31 -10.74 4.20
N PHE A 90 8.82 -10.11 5.26
CA PHE A 90 9.70 -10.76 6.22
C PHE A 90 9.00 -11.85 7.04
N ASN A 91 7.67 -11.78 7.18
CA ASN A 91 6.87 -12.82 7.83
C ASN A 91 7.00 -14.20 7.18
N ILE A 92 7.34 -14.25 5.90
CA ILE A 92 7.44 -15.49 5.09
C ILE A 92 8.76 -15.63 4.34
N CYS A 93 9.57 -14.59 4.29
CA CYS A 93 10.84 -14.55 3.57
C CYS A 93 11.94 -14.04 4.50
N GLU A 94 12.56 -14.95 5.20
CA GLU A 94 13.66 -14.73 6.15
C GLU A 94 15.03 -14.83 5.44
N ALA A 95 16.14 -14.77 6.21
CA ALA A 95 17.49 -14.91 5.71
C ALA A 95 17.66 -16.20 4.87
N GLY A 96 18.27 -16.07 3.71
CA GLY A 96 18.39 -17.13 2.70
C GLY A 96 17.20 -17.20 1.74
N GLY A 97 16.14 -16.42 1.95
CA GLY A 97 14.99 -16.32 1.06
C GLY A 97 15.22 -15.36 -0.11
N HIS A 98 14.32 -15.43 -1.08
CA HIS A 98 14.34 -14.62 -2.30
C HIS A 98 12.94 -14.06 -2.60
N VAL A 99 12.89 -12.84 -3.15
CA VAL A 99 11.68 -12.14 -3.59
C VAL A 99 11.79 -11.85 -5.07
N VAL A 100 10.71 -12.06 -5.82
CA VAL A 100 10.55 -11.49 -7.19
C VAL A 100 9.69 -10.23 -7.04
N ALA A 101 10.18 -9.08 -7.50
CA ALA A 101 9.46 -7.82 -7.35
C ALA A 101 9.38 -7.05 -8.67
N SER A 102 8.29 -6.31 -8.88
CA SER A 102 8.26 -5.30 -9.93
C SER A 102 9.36 -4.26 -9.69
N GLY A 103 10.07 -3.86 -10.74
CA GLY A 103 11.10 -2.82 -10.67
C GLY A 103 10.50 -1.41 -10.56
N ASN A 104 9.28 -1.23 -11.08
CA ASN A 104 8.58 0.05 -11.08
C ASN A 104 7.67 0.13 -9.85
N ILE A 105 8.28 0.36 -8.69
CA ILE A 105 7.61 0.49 -7.39
C ILE A 105 8.13 1.74 -6.68
N TYR A 106 7.45 2.13 -5.61
CA TYR A 106 7.88 3.24 -4.76
C TYR A 106 9.36 3.12 -4.38
N GLY A 107 10.12 4.20 -4.56
CA GLY A 107 11.58 4.19 -4.31
C GLY A 107 11.98 3.73 -2.91
N GLY A 108 11.13 3.98 -1.89
CA GLY A 108 11.35 3.44 -0.55
C GLY A 108 11.23 1.91 -0.49
N SER A 109 10.26 1.32 -1.19
CA SER A 109 10.09 -0.14 -1.28
C SER A 109 11.21 -0.78 -2.10
N TYR A 110 11.64 -0.14 -3.18
CA TYR A 110 12.80 -0.56 -3.95
C TYR A 110 14.07 -0.61 -3.06
N ASN A 111 14.33 0.46 -2.30
CA ASN A 111 15.48 0.52 -1.39
C ASN A 111 15.35 -0.48 -0.22
N LEU A 112 14.14 -0.68 0.31
CA LEU A 112 13.87 -1.69 1.33
C LEU A 112 14.33 -3.07 0.86
N LEU A 113 13.93 -3.47 -0.34
CA LEU A 113 14.25 -4.78 -0.92
C LEU A 113 15.72 -4.88 -1.34
N SER A 114 16.23 -3.91 -2.11
CA SER A 114 17.55 -3.97 -2.72
C SER A 114 18.71 -3.75 -1.75
N VAL A 115 18.48 -3.03 -0.65
CA VAL A 115 19.55 -2.63 0.29
C VAL A 115 19.28 -3.17 1.69
N THR A 116 18.13 -2.84 2.29
CA THR A 116 17.88 -3.12 3.70
C THR A 116 17.67 -4.61 3.95
N MET A 117 16.77 -5.25 3.23
CA MET A 117 16.48 -6.67 3.38
C MET A 117 17.65 -7.55 2.88
N LYS A 118 18.41 -7.07 1.89
CA LYS A 118 19.65 -7.73 1.48
C LYS A 118 20.66 -7.84 2.63
N LYS A 119 20.79 -6.82 3.47
CA LYS A 119 21.63 -6.88 4.69
C LYS A 119 21.09 -7.87 5.73
N MET A 120 19.81 -8.22 5.67
CA MET A 120 19.17 -9.24 6.49
C MET A 120 19.22 -10.63 5.85
N GLY A 121 19.92 -10.78 4.73
CA GLY A 121 20.09 -12.05 4.03
C GLY A 121 18.95 -12.43 3.08
N VAL A 122 18.08 -11.50 2.73
CA VAL A 122 17.00 -11.69 1.74
C VAL A 122 17.44 -11.11 0.40
N ASP A 123 17.45 -11.93 -0.65
CA ASP A 123 17.73 -11.51 -2.01
C ASP A 123 16.47 -11.11 -2.78
N VAL A 124 16.66 -10.25 -3.79
CA VAL A 124 15.59 -9.82 -4.69
C VAL A 124 16.01 -9.89 -6.15
N THR A 125 15.08 -10.28 -7.01
CA THR A 125 15.17 -10.07 -8.46
C THR A 125 14.05 -9.11 -8.88
N PHE A 126 14.45 -7.95 -9.42
CA PHE A 126 13.49 -7.01 -10.00
C PHE A 126 13.21 -7.39 -11.45
N ILE A 127 11.94 -7.28 -11.84
CA ILE A 127 11.47 -7.53 -13.20
C ILE A 127 10.73 -6.30 -13.72
N ASN A 128 10.72 -6.13 -15.03
CA ASN A 128 9.78 -5.20 -15.66
C ASN A 128 8.36 -5.80 -15.56
N GLN A 129 7.38 -5.04 -15.08
CA GLN A 129 6.00 -5.54 -14.95
C GLN A 129 5.33 -5.85 -16.29
N ASP A 130 5.83 -5.26 -17.39
CA ASP A 130 5.39 -5.56 -18.76
C ASP A 130 6.15 -6.75 -19.39
N ALA A 131 7.11 -7.35 -18.67
CA ALA A 131 7.85 -8.49 -19.15
C ALA A 131 6.94 -9.65 -19.55
N SER A 132 7.40 -10.48 -20.48
CA SER A 132 6.69 -11.69 -20.87
C SER A 132 6.56 -12.69 -19.72
N VAL A 133 5.61 -13.62 -19.84
CA VAL A 133 5.44 -14.68 -18.84
C VAL A 133 6.72 -15.48 -18.67
N GLU A 134 7.44 -15.75 -19.74
CA GLU A 134 8.71 -16.48 -19.78
C GLU A 134 9.82 -15.74 -19.01
N GLU A 135 9.94 -14.43 -19.23
CA GLU A 135 10.91 -13.59 -18.52
C GLU A 135 10.62 -13.50 -17.03
N ILE A 136 9.33 -13.36 -16.67
CA ILE A 136 8.93 -13.33 -15.27
C ILE A 136 9.20 -14.68 -14.61
N ASN A 137 8.85 -15.80 -15.26
CA ASN A 137 9.15 -17.14 -14.73
C ASN A 137 10.66 -17.38 -14.52
N ALA A 138 11.51 -16.88 -15.43
CA ALA A 138 12.96 -17.00 -15.32
C ALA A 138 13.57 -16.27 -14.10
N ALA A 139 12.84 -15.32 -13.50
CA ALA A 139 13.27 -14.61 -12.31
C ALA A 139 13.09 -15.42 -11.00
N PHE A 140 12.26 -16.48 -11.03
CA PHE A 140 12.03 -17.32 -9.85
C PHE A 140 13.20 -18.26 -9.59
N LYS A 141 13.52 -18.45 -8.31
CA LYS A 141 14.51 -19.38 -7.79
C LYS A 141 13.84 -20.39 -6.86
N GLU A 142 14.53 -21.47 -6.54
CA GLU A 142 14.02 -22.49 -5.60
C GLU A 142 13.63 -21.89 -4.24
N ASN A 143 14.44 -20.93 -3.76
CA ASN A 143 14.23 -20.23 -2.49
C ASN A 143 13.32 -18.99 -2.59
N THR A 144 12.64 -18.76 -3.72
CA THR A 144 11.65 -17.66 -3.82
C THR A 144 10.47 -17.92 -2.88
N LYS A 145 10.10 -16.89 -2.11
CA LYS A 145 9.06 -16.96 -1.07
C LYS A 145 7.83 -16.13 -1.39
N CYS A 146 7.95 -15.09 -2.17
CA CYS A 146 6.81 -14.27 -2.60
C CYS A 146 7.12 -13.49 -3.87
N MET A 147 6.06 -13.00 -4.49
CA MET A 147 6.10 -12.00 -5.55
C MET A 147 5.50 -10.70 -5.03
N PHE A 148 6.10 -9.55 -5.37
CA PHE A 148 5.65 -8.24 -4.88
C PHE A 148 5.44 -7.26 -6.04
N GLY A 149 4.37 -6.44 -5.96
CA GLY A 149 4.09 -5.36 -6.90
C GLY A 149 3.18 -4.30 -6.30
N GLU A 150 2.98 -3.20 -7.03
CA GLU A 150 2.05 -2.11 -6.67
C GLU A 150 0.91 -2.06 -7.70
N THR A 151 -0.33 -1.91 -7.26
CA THR A 151 -1.50 -1.77 -8.17
C THR A 151 -1.28 -0.65 -9.18
N LEU A 152 -0.77 0.48 -8.71
CA LEU A 152 -0.34 1.64 -9.50
C LEU A 152 1.04 2.06 -9.04
N SER A 153 2.00 2.04 -9.94
CA SER A 153 3.40 2.36 -9.64
C SER A 153 3.61 3.84 -9.33
N ASN A 154 4.62 4.14 -8.54
CA ASN A 154 5.02 5.49 -8.17
C ASN A 154 6.51 5.73 -8.54
N PRO A 155 6.86 6.67 -9.44
CA PRO A 155 6.00 7.75 -9.94
C PRO A 155 5.35 7.52 -11.31
N THR A 156 5.63 6.42 -12.00
CA THR A 156 5.37 6.24 -13.44
C THR A 156 3.90 5.91 -13.78
N MET A 157 3.06 5.63 -12.78
CA MET A 157 1.63 5.37 -12.92
C MET A 157 1.28 4.14 -13.78
N GLU A 158 2.18 3.17 -13.86
CA GLU A 158 1.94 1.90 -14.55
C GLU A 158 0.96 1.03 -13.77
N VAL A 159 0.07 0.34 -14.48
CA VAL A 159 -0.92 -0.55 -13.87
C VAL A 159 -0.41 -1.99 -13.87
N LEU A 160 -0.41 -2.63 -12.71
CA LEU A 160 -0.03 -4.04 -12.58
C LEU A 160 -1.09 -4.96 -13.18
N ASP A 161 -0.69 -5.90 -14.02
CA ASP A 161 -1.54 -7.02 -14.41
C ASP A 161 -1.61 -8.05 -13.28
N ILE A 162 -2.54 -7.82 -12.33
CA ILE A 162 -2.65 -8.57 -11.08
C ILE A 162 -2.90 -10.06 -11.36
N GLU A 163 -3.78 -10.41 -12.31
CA GLU A 163 -4.09 -11.81 -12.64
C GLU A 163 -2.87 -12.53 -13.23
N LYS A 164 -2.12 -11.87 -14.11
CA LYS A 164 -0.87 -12.44 -14.68
C LYS A 164 0.12 -12.73 -13.54
N PHE A 165 0.36 -11.77 -12.68
CA PHE A 165 1.30 -11.90 -11.57
C PHE A 165 0.85 -12.97 -10.56
N ALA A 166 -0.43 -13.00 -10.20
CA ALA A 166 -1.00 -14.01 -9.30
C ALA A 166 -0.86 -15.43 -9.90
N SER A 167 -1.22 -15.58 -11.17
CA SER A 167 -1.11 -16.88 -11.86
C SER A 167 0.33 -17.41 -11.88
N ILE A 168 1.30 -16.54 -12.14
CA ILE A 168 2.72 -16.93 -12.15
C ILE A 168 3.20 -17.25 -10.73
N ALA A 169 2.91 -16.40 -9.75
CA ALA A 169 3.29 -16.63 -8.36
C ALA A 169 2.75 -17.97 -7.83
N HIS A 170 1.47 -18.24 -8.07
CA HIS A 170 0.81 -19.48 -7.65
C HIS A 170 1.38 -20.71 -8.37
N ALA A 171 1.74 -20.61 -9.66
CA ALA A 171 2.40 -21.70 -10.38
C ALA A 171 3.76 -22.08 -9.75
N HIS A 172 4.43 -21.13 -9.13
CA HIS A 172 5.66 -21.34 -8.35
C HIS A 172 5.41 -21.68 -6.87
N GLY A 173 4.14 -21.81 -6.43
CA GLY A 173 3.78 -22.13 -5.05
C GLY A 173 4.15 -21.03 -4.05
N VAL A 174 4.07 -19.75 -4.46
CA VAL A 174 4.32 -18.60 -3.59
C VAL A 174 3.17 -17.59 -3.67
N PRO A 175 2.91 -16.79 -2.61
CA PRO A 175 1.87 -15.77 -2.63
C PRO A 175 2.29 -14.54 -3.43
N LEU A 176 1.26 -13.84 -3.97
CA LEU A 176 1.39 -12.49 -4.50
C LEU A 176 1.03 -11.47 -3.41
N ILE A 177 1.94 -10.54 -3.15
CA ILE A 177 1.75 -9.38 -2.26
C ILE A 177 1.59 -8.13 -3.14
N VAL A 178 0.50 -7.38 -2.95
CA VAL A 178 0.22 -6.17 -3.72
C VAL A 178 0.08 -4.96 -2.80
N ASP A 179 0.90 -3.95 -3.00
CA ASP A 179 0.70 -2.64 -2.38
C ASP A 179 -0.40 -1.88 -3.14
N ASN A 180 -1.55 -1.69 -2.48
CA ASN A 180 -2.74 -1.06 -3.05
C ASN A 180 -2.94 0.39 -2.59
N THR A 181 -1.86 1.06 -2.22
CA THR A 181 -1.88 2.41 -1.62
C THR A 181 -2.57 3.45 -2.50
N PHE A 182 -2.29 3.49 -3.81
CA PHE A 182 -2.84 4.53 -4.69
C PHE A 182 -4.25 4.25 -5.18
N ALA A 183 -4.55 3.01 -5.53
CA ALA A 183 -5.91 2.65 -5.97
C ALA A 183 -6.88 2.63 -4.80
N THR A 184 -6.45 2.20 -3.61
CA THR A 184 -7.29 1.95 -2.43
C THR A 184 -8.38 0.90 -2.69
N PRO A 185 -9.03 0.32 -1.67
CA PRO A 185 -10.15 -0.59 -1.90
C PRO A 185 -11.36 0.07 -2.59
N ALA A 186 -11.38 1.40 -2.69
CA ALA A 186 -12.44 2.11 -3.38
C ALA A 186 -12.38 1.92 -4.91
N ASN A 187 -11.18 1.84 -5.47
CA ASN A 187 -11.00 1.71 -6.91
C ASN A 187 -10.54 0.31 -7.35
N CYS A 188 -9.74 -0.37 -6.51
CA CYS A 188 -9.26 -1.73 -6.77
C CYS A 188 -9.29 -2.58 -5.51
N GLN A 189 -9.70 -3.81 -5.63
CA GLN A 189 -9.58 -4.85 -4.60
C GLN A 189 -8.71 -5.99 -5.15
N PRO A 190 -7.38 -5.95 -4.98
CA PRO A 190 -6.45 -6.91 -5.59
C PRO A 190 -6.76 -8.37 -5.24
N ILE A 191 -7.35 -8.65 -4.07
CA ILE A 191 -7.78 -10.00 -3.66
C ILE A 191 -8.77 -10.61 -4.65
N LYS A 192 -9.65 -9.82 -5.26
CA LYS A 192 -10.59 -10.30 -6.28
C LYS A 192 -9.90 -10.80 -7.55
N TRP A 193 -8.67 -10.38 -7.76
CA TRP A 193 -7.86 -10.67 -8.93
C TRP A 193 -6.72 -11.65 -8.66
N GLY A 194 -6.72 -12.25 -7.47
CA GLY A 194 -5.78 -13.32 -7.10
C GLY A 194 -4.62 -12.90 -6.20
N ALA A 195 -4.55 -11.64 -5.75
CA ALA A 195 -3.58 -11.27 -4.72
C ALA A 195 -3.90 -11.99 -3.41
N ASP A 196 -2.88 -12.48 -2.73
CA ASP A 196 -3.02 -13.19 -1.46
C ASP A 196 -2.91 -12.24 -0.28
N ILE A 197 -2.01 -11.27 -0.38
CA ILE A 197 -1.73 -10.29 0.66
C ILE A 197 -1.78 -8.90 0.04
N VAL A 198 -2.47 -7.97 0.70
CA VAL A 198 -2.52 -6.56 0.31
C VAL A 198 -1.88 -5.72 1.39
N THR A 199 -1.03 -4.78 0.98
CA THR A 199 -0.46 -3.78 1.87
C THR A 199 -0.92 -2.37 1.52
N HIS A 200 -0.88 -1.49 2.50
CA HIS A 200 -1.18 -0.07 2.32
C HIS A 200 -0.23 0.81 3.13
N SER A 201 0.17 1.92 2.54
CA SER A 201 0.49 3.11 3.32
C SER A 201 -0.80 3.84 3.64
N THR A 202 -1.32 3.67 4.87
CA THR A 202 -2.54 4.35 5.29
C THR A 202 -2.36 5.86 5.41
N THR A 203 -1.11 6.33 5.40
CA THR A 203 -0.68 7.73 5.34
C THR A 203 -1.30 8.52 4.16
N LYS A 204 -1.70 7.81 3.09
CA LYS A 204 -2.12 8.38 1.80
C LYS A 204 -3.64 8.57 1.75
N TYR A 205 -4.30 8.21 0.66
CA TYR A 205 -5.76 8.37 0.51
C TYR A 205 -6.60 7.78 1.64
N LEU A 206 -6.14 6.73 2.34
CA LEU A 206 -6.90 6.13 3.44
C LEU A 206 -7.10 7.13 4.59
N ASP A 207 -6.03 7.79 5.05
CA ASP A 207 -6.11 8.95 5.96
C ASP A 207 -6.72 10.16 5.23
N GLY A 208 -6.18 10.48 4.06
CA GLY A 208 -6.65 11.50 3.12
C GLY A 208 -6.44 12.94 3.54
N HIS A 209 -5.79 13.21 4.66
CA HIS A 209 -5.64 14.55 5.25
C HIS A 209 -4.20 14.88 5.66
N ALA A 210 -3.24 13.99 5.36
CA ALA A 210 -1.84 14.10 5.78
C ALA A 210 -1.69 14.26 7.32
N SER A 211 -2.62 13.67 8.08
CA SER A 211 -2.69 13.85 9.54
C SER A 211 -1.96 12.75 10.31
N GLY A 212 -1.79 11.56 9.71
CA GLY A 212 -1.18 10.41 10.37
C GLY A 212 -0.32 9.56 9.45
N VAL A 213 0.83 9.12 9.97
CA VAL A 213 1.63 8.08 9.31
C VAL A 213 1.17 6.71 9.79
N GLY A 214 0.91 5.79 8.86
CA GLY A 214 0.48 4.45 9.20
C GLY A 214 0.58 3.48 8.01
N GLY A 215 0.33 2.21 8.27
CA GLY A 215 0.24 1.16 7.28
C GLY A 215 -0.77 0.09 7.68
N ALA A 216 -1.08 -0.80 6.75
CA ALA A 216 -1.95 -1.94 6.99
C ALA A 216 -1.48 -3.14 6.15
N ILE A 217 -1.75 -4.34 6.68
CA ILE A 217 -1.56 -5.62 5.99
C ILE A 217 -2.90 -6.34 6.05
N ILE A 218 -3.37 -6.81 4.91
CA ILE A 218 -4.60 -7.59 4.78
C ILE A 218 -4.26 -8.92 4.12
N ASP A 219 -4.63 -10.01 4.75
CA ASP A 219 -4.51 -11.37 4.22
C ASP A 219 -5.86 -11.84 3.68
N SER A 220 -5.86 -12.34 2.46
CA SER A 220 -7.04 -12.96 1.84
C SER A 220 -7.50 -14.22 2.56
N GLY A 221 -6.58 -14.91 3.23
CA GLY A 221 -6.78 -16.24 3.81
C GLY A 221 -6.98 -17.33 2.75
N ASN A 222 -6.61 -17.08 1.50
CA ASN A 222 -6.81 -18.02 0.39
C ASN A 222 -5.56 -18.84 0.05
N PHE A 223 -4.36 -18.36 0.40
CA PHE A 223 -3.13 -19.08 0.11
C PHE A 223 -3.00 -20.34 1.03
N ASP A 224 -2.84 -21.50 0.41
CA ASP A 224 -2.70 -22.77 1.15
C ASP A 224 -1.24 -22.99 1.58
N TRP A 225 -0.89 -22.47 2.76
CA TRP A 225 0.43 -22.63 3.36
C TRP A 225 0.86 -24.09 3.53
N MET A 226 -0.11 -24.98 3.85
CA MET A 226 0.19 -26.39 4.10
C MET A 226 0.53 -27.16 2.83
N SER A 227 -0.08 -26.82 1.70
CA SER A 227 0.27 -27.41 0.40
C SER A 227 1.68 -27.05 -0.07
N HIS A 228 2.26 -25.98 0.51
CA HIS A 228 3.60 -25.49 0.21
C HIS A 228 4.50 -25.46 1.46
N ALA A 229 4.31 -26.42 2.36
CA ALA A 229 4.91 -26.43 3.71
C ALA A 229 6.44 -26.29 3.72
N GLU A 230 7.12 -26.89 2.76
CA GLU A 230 8.59 -26.83 2.64
C GLU A 230 9.12 -25.40 2.35
N LYS A 231 8.30 -24.59 1.67
CA LYS A 231 8.66 -23.21 1.40
C LYS A 231 8.44 -22.28 2.60
N PHE A 232 7.51 -22.61 3.50
CA PHE A 232 7.06 -21.73 4.58
C PHE A 232 7.16 -22.39 5.96
N PRO A 233 8.37 -22.89 6.37
CA PRO A 233 8.52 -23.56 7.66
C PRO A 233 8.07 -22.70 8.84
N GLY A 234 8.27 -21.40 8.84
CA GLY A 234 7.84 -20.49 9.90
C GLY A 234 6.32 -20.47 10.16
N LEU A 235 5.49 -20.96 9.21
CA LEU A 235 4.04 -21.09 9.37
C LEU A 235 3.60 -22.55 9.56
N THR A 236 4.39 -23.51 9.07
CA THR A 236 3.97 -24.90 8.88
C THR A 236 4.67 -25.91 9.78
N THR A 237 5.71 -25.48 10.51
CA THR A 237 6.42 -26.29 11.51
C THR A 237 6.17 -25.74 12.93
N PRO A 238 6.44 -26.55 13.97
CA PRO A 238 6.35 -26.09 15.36
C PRO A 238 7.22 -24.84 15.63
N ASP A 239 6.65 -23.87 16.31
CA ASP A 239 7.31 -22.62 16.69
C ASP A 239 7.82 -22.67 18.13
N ASP A 240 9.11 -22.45 18.33
CA ASP A 240 9.75 -22.51 19.64
C ASP A 240 9.31 -21.39 20.60
N SER A 241 8.84 -20.26 20.06
CA SER A 241 8.37 -19.12 20.86
C SER A 241 7.02 -19.36 21.53
N TYR A 242 6.23 -20.32 21.05
CA TYR A 242 4.87 -20.60 21.52
C TYR A 242 4.62 -22.09 21.73
N HIS A 243 5.48 -22.76 22.52
CA HIS A 243 5.32 -24.17 22.95
C HIS A 243 5.08 -25.15 21.79
N GLY A 244 5.66 -24.90 20.62
CA GLY A 244 5.54 -25.78 19.46
C GLY A 244 4.24 -25.61 18.67
N ILE A 245 3.56 -24.48 18.76
CA ILE A 245 2.42 -24.17 17.90
C ILE A 245 2.84 -24.18 16.43
N THR A 246 2.05 -24.79 15.58
CA THR A 246 2.12 -24.68 14.12
C THR A 246 1.02 -23.73 13.67
N TYR A 247 1.37 -22.51 13.26
CA TYR A 247 0.41 -21.44 12.96
C TYR A 247 -0.63 -21.86 11.91
N ALA A 248 -0.21 -22.43 10.78
CA ALA A 248 -1.13 -22.85 9.72
C ALA A 248 -2.13 -23.92 10.17
N LYS A 249 -1.72 -24.85 11.05
CA LYS A 249 -2.62 -25.89 11.60
C LYS A 249 -3.56 -25.33 12.66
N ARG A 250 -3.06 -24.45 13.54
CA ARG A 250 -3.83 -23.92 14.68
C ARG A 250 -4.83 -22.86 14.26
N PHE A 251 -4.42 -21.93 13.40
CA PHE A 251 -5.18 -20.71 13.09
C PHE A 251 -5.78 -20.72 11.67
N GLY A 252 -5.45 -21.72 10.84
CA GLY A 252 -6.00 -21.84 9.49
C GLY A 252 -5.80 -20.56 8.66
N LYS A 253 -6.88 -19.97 8.22
CA LYS A 253 -6.87 -18.75 7.40
C LYS A 253 -6.30 -17.51 8.11
N ALA A 254 -6.29 -17.48 9.43
CA ALA A 254 -5.71 -16.37 10.19
C ALA A 254 -4.20 -16.52 10.46
N ALA A 255 -3.60 -17.65 10.09
CA ALA A 255 -2.23 -18.03 10.45
C ALA A 255 -1.19 -16.95 10.12
N TYR A 256 -1.29 -16.36 8.94
CA TYR A 256 -0.33 -15.36 8.47
C TYR A 256 -0.34 -14.09 9.33
N ILE A 257 -1.51 -13.51 9.59
CA ILE A 257 -1.65 -12.31 10.43
C ILE A 257 -1.35 -12.64 11.90
N THR A 258 -1.78 -13.81 12.38
CA THR A 258 -1.46 -14.23 13.76
C THR A 258 0.04 -14.33 13.98
N LYS A 259 0.80 -14.95 13.06
CA LYS A 259 2.27 -15.00 13.14
C LYS A 259 2.88 -13.60 13.09
N ALA A 260 2.45 -12.75 12.15
CA ALA A 260 2.95 -11.39 12.03
C ALA A 260 2.74 -10.59 13.34
N THR A 261 1.59 -10.76 14.00
CA THR A 261 1.27 -10.11 15.27
C THR A 261 2.07 -10.72 16.43
N ALA A 262 2.07 -12.05 16.55
CA ALA A 262 2.67 -12.76 17.66
C ALA A 262 4.21 -12.70 17.67
N GLN A 263 4.83 -12.56 16.50
CA GLN A 263 6.29 -12.45 16.37
C GLN A 263 6.74 -11.05 15.97
N LEU A 264 6.46 -10.61 14.76
CA LEU A 264 7.03 -9.36 14.25
C LEU A 264 6.53 -8.13 15.00
N MET A 265 5.22 -8.02 15.24
CA MET A 265 4.67 -6.90 16.01
C MET A 265 5.13 -6.94 17.45
N ARG A 266 5.11 -8.11 18.09
CA ARG A 266 5.58 -8.29 19.47
C ARG A 266 7.03 -7.85 19.64
N ASP A 267 7.91 -8.26 18.73
CA ASP A 267 9.36 -8.12 18.88
C ASP A 267 9.89 -6.80 18.32
N LEU A 268 9.33 -6.30 17.21
CA LEU A 268 9.75 -5.08 16.53
C LEU A 268 8.91 -3.84 16.87
N GLY A 269 7.65 -4.04 17.26
CA GLY A 269 6.83 -3.00 17.86
C GLY A 269 6.33 -1.89 16.92
N SER A 270 6.16 -2.16 15.63
CA SER A 270 5.72 -1.16 14.64
C SER A 270 4.21 -0.92 14.66
N ILE A 271 3.62 -0.73 15.83
CA ILE A 271 2.18 -0.47 16.00
C ILE A 271 1.86 1.04 15.91
N PRO A 272 0.75 1.47 15.28
CA PRO A 272 0.29 2.85 15.34
C PRO A 272 -0.31 3.15 16.72
N SER A 273 -0.31 4.43 17.13
CA SER A 273 -1.06 4.83 18.32
C SER A 273 -2.57 4.68 18.09
N PRO A 274 -3.36 4.36 19.13
CA PRO A 274 -4.82 4.30 19.01
C PRO A 274 -5.44 5.61 18.51
N PHE A 275 -4.85 6.75 18.87
CA PHE A 275 -5.29 8.06 18.38
C PHE A 275 -5.10 8.20 16.86
N ASN A 276 -3.95 7.78 16.31
CA ASN A 276 -3.72 7.80 14.87
C ASN A 276 -4.68 6.84 14.14
N SER A 277 -4.96 5.68 14.72
CA SER A 277 -5.95 4.74 14.17
C SER A 277 -7.37 5.31 14.18
N TYR A 278 -7.73 6.07 15.22
CA TYR A 278 -9.00 6.80 15.27
C TYR A 278 -9.10 7.86 14.14
N LEU A 279 -8.05 8.66 13.93
CA LEU A 279 -8.01 9.62 12.82
C LEU A 279 -8.12 8.91 11.46
N LEU A 280 -7.42 7.79 11.31
CA LEU A 280 -7.53 6.95 10.12
C LEU A 280 -8.96 6.44 9.91
N ASN A 281 -9.65 6.02 10.98
CA ASN A 281 -11.07 5.61 10.88
C ASN A 281 -11.94 6.73 10.29
N ILE A 282 -11.77 7.97 10.76
CA ILE A 282 -12.47 9.15 10.23
C ILE A 282 -12.18 9.34 8.72
N GLY A 283 -10.91 9.20 8.33
CA GLY A 283 -10.51 9.28 6.93
C GLY A 283 -11.17 8.20 6.07
N ILE A 284 -11.17 6.95 6.53
CA ILE A 284 -11.75 5.81 5.80
C ILE A 284 -13.26 5.97 5.59
N GLU A 285 -13.99 6.52 6.56
CA GLU A 285 -15.45 6.70 6.46
C GLU A 285 -15.86 7.53 5.24
N SER A 286 -15.02 8.46 4.78
CA SER A 286 -15.28 9.29 3.59
C SER A 286 -14.52 8.83 2.34
N LEU A 287 -13.73 7.75 2.43
CA LEU A 287 -12.84 7.30 1.35
C LEU A 287 -13.54 7.13 -0.02
N PRO A 288 -14.66 6.40 -0.15
CA PRO A 288 -15.26 6.19 -1.47
C PRO A 288 -15.72 7.50 -2.13
N ALA A 289 -16.28 8.41 -1.33
CA ALA A 289 -16.70 9.73 -1.83
C ALA A 289 -15.52 10.60 -2.26
N ARG A 290 -14.42 10.59 -1.47
CA ARG A 290 -13.21 11.33 -1.80
C ARG A 290 -12.53 10.76 -3.05
N MET A 291 -12.41 9.44 -3.16
CA MET A 291 -11.76 8.82 -4.32
C MET A 291 -12.47 9.14 -5.62
N ARG A 292 -13.81 9.16 -5.63
CA ARG A 292 -14.58 9.60 -6.79
C ARG A 292 -14.20 11.02 -7.21
N VAL A 293 -14.17 11.96 -6.28
CA VAL A 293 -13.80 13.37 -6.57
C VAL A 293 -12.34 13.48 -7.02
N HIS A 294 -11.41 12.76 -6.38
CA HIS A 294 -10.01 12.72 -6.82
C HIS A 294 -9.87 12.27 -8.27
N CYS A 295 -10.56 11.19 -8.66
CA CYS A 295 -10.50 10.67 -10.03
C CYS A 295 -11.15 11.62 -11.05
N GLU A 296 -12.30 12.20 -10.73
CA GLU A 296 -12.99 13.20 -11.57
C GLU A 296 -12.11 14.43 -11.80
N ASN A 297 -11.55 14.99 -10.74
CA ASN A 297 -10.66 16.15 -10.81
C ASN A 297 -9.38 15.82 -11.59
N ALA A 298 -8.75 14.67 -11.31
CA ALA A 298 -7.54 14.25 -11.99
C ALA A 298 -7.76 14.06 -13.50
N LEU A 299 -8.87 13.44 -13.92
CA LEU A 299 -9.18 13.28 -15.33
C LEU A 299 -9.35 14.64 -16.04
N LYS A 300 -10.00 15.59 -15.38
CA LYS A 300 -10.16 16.95 -15.94
C LYS A 300 -8.82 17.68 -16.09
N VAL A 301 -7.98 17.65 -15.06
CA VAL A 301 -6.63 18.28 -15.11
C VAL A 301 -5.73 17.56 -16.10
N ALA A 302 -5.73 16.21 -16.14
CA ALA A 302 -4.96 15.41 -17.09
C ALA A 302 -5.35 15.73 -18.54
N THR A 303 -6.64 15.84 -18.82
CA THR A 303 -7.16 16.23 -20.15
C THR A 303 -6.69 17.63 -20.56
N TYR A 304 -6.67 18.57 -19.62
CA TYR A 304 -6.13 19.91 -19.86
C TYR A 304 -4.64 19.87 -20.18
N LEU A 305 -3.84 19.20 -19.32
CA LEU A 305 -2.38 19.10 -19.50
C LEU A 305 -2.01 18.41 -20.82
N LYS A 306 -2.71 17.33 -21.18
CA LYS A 306 -2.50 16.59 -22.44
C LYS A 306 -2.60 17.50 -23.67
N ASN A 307 -3.52 18.46 -23.66
CA ASN A 307 -3.76 19.36 -24.77
C ASN A 307 -2.94 20.67 -24.69
N HIS A 308 -2.14 20.85 -23.62
CA HIS A 308 -1.39 22.07 -23.44
C HIS A 308 -0.09 22.09 -24.28
N PRO A 309 0.21 23.16 -25.03
CA PRO A 309 1.35 23.21 -25.96
C PRO A 309 2.73 23.08 -25.30
N LYS A 310 2.88 23.42 -24.03
CA LYS A 310 4.13 23.29 -23.25
C LYS A 310 4.33 21.90 -22.63
N VAL A 311 3.32 21.04 -22.63
CA VAL A 311 3.43 19.64 -22.15
C VAL A 311 3.95 18.77 -23.29
N GLU A 312 4.96 17.95 -23.02
CA GLU A 312 5.56 17.05 -23.98
C GLU A 312 4.88 15.67 -23.92
N TRP A 313 4.66 15.16 -22.73
CA TRP A 313 4.03 13.88 -22.47
C TRP A 313 3.29 13.88 -21.13
N ILE A 314 2.33 12.99 -20.98
CA ILE A 314 1.59 12.75 -19.74
C ILE A 314 1.28 11.26 -19.60
N HIS A 315 1.40 10.72 -18.39
CA HIS A 315 0.92 9.40 -18.01
C HIS A 315 -0.14 9.52 -16.91
N TYR A 316 -1.33 9.11 -17.27
CA TYR A 316 -2.48 8.96 -16.39
C TYR A 316 -3.41 7.89 -16.94
N PRO A 317 -3.51 6.71 -16.33
CA PRO A 317 -4.27 5.58 -16.88
C PRO A 317 -5.78 5.83 -17.05
N GLY A 318 -6.28 6.95 -16.52
CA GLY A 318 -7.65 7.42 -16.78
C GLY A 318 -7.86 8.03 -18.18
N LEU A 319 -6.78 8.40 -18.90
CA LEU A 319 -6.86 8.89 -20.29
C LEU A 319 -7.00 7.72 -21.27
N GLU A 320 -7.88 7.84 -22.25
CA GLU A 320 -8.20 6.76 -23.20
C GLU A 320 -7.01 6.28 -24.06
N ASP A 321 -6.04 7.13 -24.31
CA ASP A 321 -4.84 6.84 -25.07
C ASP A 321 -3.61 6.51 -24.22
N ASP A 322 -3.74 6.46 -22.90
CA ASP A 322 -2.67 5.98 -22.02
C ASP A 322 -2.44 4.47 -22.26
N LYS A 323 -1.18 4.06 -22.28
CA LYS A 323 -0.76 2.66 -22.49
C LYS A 323 -1.50 1.68 -21.57
N TYR A 324 -1.81 2.09 -20.35
CA TYR A 324 -2.41 1.25 -19.32
C TYR A 324 -3.92 1.45 -19.16
N HIS A 325 -4.57 2.21 -20.07
CA HIS A 325 -6.01 2.50 -19.95
C HIS A 325 -6.88 1.25 -19.87
N GLU A 326 -6.66 0.26 -20.73
CA GLU A 326 -7.45 -0.97 -20.76
C GLU A 326 -7.22 -1.82 -19.49
N ALA A 327 -5.99 -1.87 -18.97
CA ALA A 327 -5.70 -2.50 -17.67
C ALA A 327 -6.38 -1.74 -16.51
N ALA A 328 -6.36 -0.42 -16.55
CA ALA A 328 -7.06 0.41 -15.58
C ALA A 328 -8.57 0.17 -15.59
N LYS A 329 -9.21 0.13 -16.76
CA LYS A 329 -10.64 -0.20 -16.87
C LYS A 329 -10.98 -1.58 -16.32
N LYS A 330 -10.10 -2.55 -16.50
CA LYS A 330 -10.28 -3.91 -16.00
C LYS A 330 -10.22 -3.95 -14.46
N TYR A 331 -9.15 -3.43 -13.87
CA TYR A 331 -8.87 -3.57 -12.44
C TYR A 331 -9.50 -2.47 -11.59
N MET A 332 -9.73 -1.29 -12.17
CA MET A 332 -10.19 -0.05 -11.51
C MET A 332 -11.34 0.61 -12.28
N PRO A 333 -12.49 -0.08 -12.44
CA PRO A 333 -13.60 0.42 -13.28
C PRO A 333 -14.25 1.71 -12.76
N HIS A 334 -14.00 2.10 -11.51
CA HIS A 334 -14.55 3.30 -10.89
C HIS A 334 -13.59 4.50 -10.91
N GLY A 335 -12.43 4.37 -11.55
CA GLY A 335 -11.37 5.37 -11.61
C GLY A 335 -10.05 4.85 -11.04
N THR A 336 -8.94 5.47 -11.43
CA THR A 336 -7.59 5.02 -11.02
C THR A 336 -7.18 5.61 -9.67
N CYS A 337 -6.84 6.88 -9.67
CA CYS A 337 -6.50 7.68 -8.48
C CYS A 337 -6.39 9.16 -8.87
N GLY A 338 -5.96 10.02 -7.96
CA GLY A 338 -5.70 11.44 -8.23
C GLY A 338 -4.26 11.74 -8.66
N VAL A 339 -3.39 10.74 -8.83
CA VAL A 339 -1.97 10.95 -9.16
C VAL A 339 -1.75 10.77 -10.65
N MET A 340 -0.93 11.65 -11.24
CA MET A 340 -0.43 11.58 -12.61
C MET A 340 1.02 12.01 -12.67
N CYS A 341 1.71 11.70 -13.76
CA CYS A 341 3.01 12.28 -14.06
C CYS A 341 3.04 12.82 -15.48
N PHE A 342 3.80 13.90 -15.69
CA PHE A 342 3.96 14.55 -16.99
C PHE A 342 5.33 15.19 -17.11
N GLY A 343 5.76 15.47 -18.34
CA GLY A 343 6.96 16.22 -18.66
C GLY A 343 6.64 17.49 -19.44
N LEU A 344 7.34 18.57 -19.13
CA LEU A 344 7.29 19.79 -19.93
C LEU A 344 8.31 19.72 -21.07
N LYS A 345 8.03 20.44 -22.17
CA LYS A 345 8.99 20.67 -23.24
C LYS A 345 10.16 21.49 -22.70
N GLY A 346 11.37 21.01 -22.94
CA GLY A 346 12.59 21.65 -22.46
C GLY A 346 13.40 20.72 -21.56
N ASP A 347 14.01 21.27 -20.54
CA ASP A 347 14.85 20.52 -19.63
C ASP A 347 14.34 20.63 -18.16
N LYS A 348 15.14 20.13 -17.24
CA LYS A 348 14.91 20.18 -15.80
C LYS A 348 14.65 21.58 -15.24
N LYS A 349 15.18 22.62 -15.89
CA LYS A 349 15.05 24.00 -15.42
C LYS A 349 13.64 24.53 -15.65
N GLU A 350 13.02 24.19 -16.79
CA GLU A 350 11.63 24.54 -17.08
C GLU A 350 10.70 23.90 -16.05
N ALA A 351 10.92 22.64 -15.70
CA ALA A 351 10.13 21.95 -14.66
C ALA A 351 10.23 22.67 -13.30
N VAL A 352 11.45 23.06 -12.89
CA VAL A 352 11.67 23.79 -11.63
C VAL A 352 11.04 25.18 -11.70
N THR A 353 11.24 25.93 -12.81
CA THR A 353 10.67 27.27 -13.00
C THR A 353 9.13 27.23 -12.91
N PHE A 354 8.50 26.28 -13.60
CA PHE A 354 7.05 26.08 -13.52
C PHE A 354 6.59 25.85 -12.06
N MET A 355 7.24 24.92 -11.35
CA MET A 355 6.84 24.59 -9.99
C MET A 355 7.00 25.77 -9.02
N ASP A 356 8.07 26.55 -9.16
CA ASP A 356 8.36 27.70 -8.29
C ASP A 356 7.37 28.86 -8.49
N HIS A 357 6.60 28.88 -9.59
CA HIS A 357 5.58 29.91 -9.87
C HIS A 357 4.15 29.49 -9.49
N LEU A 358 3.93 28.25 -9.05
CA LEU A 358 2.63 27.83 -8.53
C LEU A 358 2.29 28.58 -7.23
N GLN A 359 1.03 28.97 -7.07
CA GLN A 359 0.56 29.72 -5.91
C GLN A 359 -0.38 28.91 -5.02
N LEU A 360 -1.19 28.05 -5.61
CA LEU A 360 -2.17 27.20 -4.92
C LEU A 360 -1.60 25.80 -4.64
N ILE A 361 -0.96 25.21 -5.65
CA ILE A 361 -0.42 23.85 -5.60
C ILE A 361 0.90 23.84 -4.82
N ASN A 362 0.97 23.02 -3.77
CA ASN A 362 2.11 22.99 -2.85
C ASN A 362 3.21 22.01 -3.31
N ILE A 363 4.46 22.45 -3.25
CA ILE A 363 5.64 21.58 -3.43
C ILE A 363 5.89 20.85 -2.12
N VAL A 364 5.56 19.55 -2.08
CA VAL A 364 5.78 18.69 -0.90
C VAL A 364 6.14 17.27 -1.32
N THR A 365 6.85 16.55 -0.45
CA THR A 365 7.17 15.14 -0.68
C THR A 365 5.97 14.21 -0.54
N HIS A 366 4.90 14.70 0.09
CA HIS A 366 3.65 13.96 0.26
C HIS A 366 2.92 13.73 -1.08
N VAL A 367 1.88 12.91 -1.06
CA VAL A 367 1.05 12.53 -2.21
C VAL A 367 -0.26 11.93 -1.71
N ALA A 368 -1.31 12.05 -2.49
CA ALA A 368 -2.57 11.33 -2.25
C ALA A 368 -3.30 11.76 -0.97
N ASP A 369 -3.58 13.05 -0.86
CA ASP A 369 -4.43 13.65 0.17
C ASP A 369 -5.41 14.69 -0.40
N ALA A 370 -6.18 15.33 0.48
CA ALA A 370 -7.20 16.29 0.12
C ALA A 370 -6.66 17.54 -0.58
N LYS A 371 -5.36 17.86 -0.41
CA LYS A 371 -4.71 19.04 -0.99
C LYS A 371 -3.88 18.64 -2.19
N THR A 372 -4.02 19.36 -3.28
CA THR A 372 -3.17 19.17 -4.46
C THR A 372 -1.72 19.48 -4.15
N CYS A 373 -0.84 18.58 -4.53
CA CYS A 373 0.59 18.75 -4.33
C CYS A 373 1.41 18.25 -5.53
N ILE A 374 2.63 18.76 -5.64
CA ILE A 374 3.52 18.52 -6.77
C ILE A 374 4.93 18.17 -6.30
N LEU A 375 5.61 17.33 -7.07
CA LEU A 375 6.99 16.92 -6.81
C LEU A 375 7.72 16.71 -8.14
N HIS A 376 8.97 17.17 -8.20
CA HIS A 376 9.90 16.87 -9.29
C HIS A 376 10.99 15.92 -8.78
N PRO A 377 10.94 14.61 -9.08
CA PRO A 377 11.87 13.62 -8.50
C PRO A 377 13.35 14.00 -8.73
N ALA A 378 13.71 14.43 -9.94
CA ALA A 378 15.09 14.73 -10.30
C ALA A 378 15.72 15.88 -9.48
N SER A 379 14.95 16.87 -9.02
CA SER A 379 15.47 17.97 -8.18
C SER A 379 15.22 17.76 -6.68
N HIS A 380 14.41 16.77 -6.28
CA HIS A 380 14.04 16.50 -4.89
C HIS A 380 14.53 15.12 -4.41
N THR A 381 13.74 14.09 -4.62
CA THR A 381 13.97 12.76 -4.04
C THR A 381 15.15 12.01 -4.66
N HIS A 382 15.55 12.33 -5.89
CA HIS A 382 16.65 11.72 -6.65
C HIS A 382 17.76 12.74 -6.96
N ARG A 383 17.82 13.84 -6.23
CA ARG A 383 18.76 14.96 -6.48
C ARG A 383 20.23 14.55 -6.53
N GLN A 384 20.58 13.42 -5.94
CA GLN A 384 21.97 12.92 -5.90
C GLN A 384 22.34 12.13 -7.17
N MET A 385 21.36 11.82 -8.05
CA MET A 385 21.58 11.07 -9.29
C MET A 385 21.89 12.03 -10.45
N THR A 386 22.76 11.57 -11.36
CA THR A 386 22.94 12.25 -12.68
C THR A 386 21.75 11.96 -13.58
N ASP A 387 21.61 12.72 -14.68
CA ASP A 387 20.51 12.49 -15.63
C ASP A 387 20.58 11.10 -16.29
N GLU A 388 21.80 10.57 -16.50
CA GLU A 388 22.01 9.19 -16.98
C GLU A 388 21.50 8.17 -15.95
N GLN A 389 21.86 8.34 -14.68
CA GLN A 389 21.38 7.46 -13.60
C GLN A 389 19.88 7.54 -13.40
N LEU A 390 19.27 8.72 -13.56
CA LEU A 390 17.80 8.88 -13.53
C LEU A 390 17.14 8.08 -14.66
N LYS A 391 17.66 8.16 -15.90
CA LYS A 391 17.15 7.41 -17.04
C LYS A 391 17.30 5.90 -16.85
N GLU A 392 18.46 5.44 -16.33
CA GLU A 392 18.67 4.03 -15.98
C GLU A 392 17.70 3.54 -14.91
N ALA A 393 17.30 4.43 -13.99
CA ALA A 393 16.27 4.17 -12.97
C ALA A 393 14.81 4.31 -13.48
N GLY A 394 14.63 4.58 -14.80
CA GLY A 394 13.31 4.77 -15.41
C GLY A 394 12.63 6.09 -15.06
N VAL A 395 13.38 7.07 -14.55
CA VAL A 395 12.87 8.40 -14.19
C VAL A 395 13.35 9.41 -15.22
N ASP A 396 12.42 9.95 -16.02
CA ASP A 396 12.74 11.04 -16.91
C ASP A 396 13.17 12.29 -16.11
N PRO A 397 14.30 12.98 -16.49
CA PRO A 397 14.74 14.17 -15.80
C PRO A 397 13.72 15.33 -15.77
N THR A 398 12.75 15.34 -16.67
CA THR A 398 11.66 16.34 -16.72
C THR A 398 10.39 15.89 -16.02
N LEU A 399 10.35 14.66 -15.48
CA LEU A 399 9.16 14.09 -14.85
C LEU A 399 8.69 14.94 -13.67
N ILE A 400 7.47 15.42 -13.75
CA ILE A 400 6.74 16.06 -12.66
C ILE A 400 5.63 15.12 -12.21
N ARG A 401 5.58 14.80 -10.92
CA ARG A 401 4.46 14.05 -10.30
C ARG A 401 3.49 15.05 -9.70
N LEU A 402 2.24 15.01 -10.14
CA LEU A 402 1.14 15.83 -9.65
C LEU A 402 0.10 14.95 -8.98
N SER A 403 -0.26 15.29 -7.74
CA SER A 403 -1.30 14.60 -6.96
C SER A 403 -2.46 15.55 -6.76
N ILE A 404 -3.56 15.28 -7.44
CA ILE A 404 -4.76 16.11 -7.45
C ILE A 404 -5.59 15.85 -6.20
N GLY A 405 -5.95 16.93 -5.52
CA GLY A 405 -6.79 16.94 -4.32
C GLY A 405 -8.28 17.11 -4.61
N LEU A 406 -8.97 17.65 -3.61
CA LEU A 406 -10.42 17.85 -3.61
C LEU A 406 -10.84 19.27 -3.96
N GLU A 407 -9.88 20.15 -4.31
CA GLU A 407 -10.14 21.52 -4.72
C GLU A 407 -10.96 21.56 -6.01
N ASN A 408 -11.57 22.72 -6.30
CA ASN A 408 -12.18 22.92 -7.62
C ASN A 408 -11.12 22.78 -8.72
N PRO A 409 -11.28 21.85 -9.68
CA PRO A 409 -10.28 21.60 -10.71
C PRO A 409 -10.03 22.79 -11.66
N ASP A 410 -10.99 23.71 -11.79
CA ASP A 410 -10.78 24.94 -12.61
C ASP A 410 -9.83 25.92 -11.93
N ASP A 411 -9.82 25.98 -10.59
CA ASP A 411 -8.85 26.77 -9.84
C ASP A 411 -7.43 26.18 -9.98
N LEU A 412 -7.31 24.83 -9.95
CA LEU A 412 -6.05 24.14 -10.18
C LEU A 412 -5.51 24.39 -11.60
N ILE A 413 -6.38 24.26 -12.61
CA ILE A 413 -6.03 24.54 -14.01
C ILE A 413 -5.57 25.98 -14.17
N LYS A 414 -6.23 26.93 -13.52
CA LYS A 414 -5.84 28.34 -13.56
C LYS A 414 -4.45 28.58 -12.95
N ASP A 415 -4.16 27.95 -11.80
CA ASP A 415 -2.85 28.04 -11.15
C ASP A 415 -1.74 27.47 -12.06
N ILE A 416 -1.99 26.31 -12.67
CA ILE A 416 -1.10 25.67 -13.64
C ILE A 416 -0.88 26.56 -14.86
N GLU A 417 -1.94 27.11 -15.45
CA GLU A 417 -1.86 27.97 -16.63
C GLU A 417 -1.04 29.24 -16.35
N GLU A 418 -1.24 29.87 -15.19
CA GLU A 418 -0.46 31.06 -14.80
C GLU A 418 1.02 30.70 -14.59
N ALA A 419 1.32 29.59 -13.93
CA ALA A 419 2.70 29.14 -13.71
C ALA A 419 3.41 28.72 -15.02
N LEU A 420 2.68 28.20 -16.00
CA LEU A 420 3.23 27.84 -17.31
C LEU A 420 3.59 29.03 -18.18
N LYS A 421 3.25 30.28 -17.81
CA LYS A 421 3.64 31.48 -18.57
C LYS A 421 5.13 31.81 -18.44
N TYR A 422 5.76 31.36 -17.41
CA TYR A 422 7.18 31.56 -17.12
C TYR A 422 8.02 30.40 -17.70
#